data_46eec3ec2e3ff0d215e89fa7ffe2a38c
#
_entry.id   46eec3ec2e3ff0d215e89fa7ffe2a38c
#
_cell.length_a   1.000
_cell.length_b   1.000
_cell.length_c   1.000
_cell.angle_alpha   90.00
_cell.angle_beta   90.00
_cell.angle_gamma   90.00
#
_symmetry.space_group_name_H-M   'P 1'
#
loop_
_entity.id
_entity.type
_entity.pdbx_description
1 polymer ?
#
loop_
_entity_poly.entity_id
_entity_poly.type
_entity_poly.pdbx_seq_one_letter_code
_entity_poly.pdbx_strand_id
1 'polypeptide(L)'
;MSWTEKVVGEFRVSPWRTLALGHPGRITASRHFRVCHRDHIRLATPSARLRLGTHAFGFARGDEGGLLRLDGDLELRGNVQVGVGAAWTVGEGATLSIGDRTYFSPSTRIVAMNGITIGDDCAISWDVQLLDEDFHEVIIDGDVRPTGAPITIGDHVWIGSRATVLKGSVIPDDTSVASGAVVAGVFTEPGTVLAGCPAKVVRRNVVWT
;
A
#
# COMPACT_ATOMS: atom_id res chain seq x y z
N MET A 1 14.87 -17.39 -10.38
CA MET A 1 13.41 -17.39 -10.16
C MET A 1 13.10 -16.09 -9.42
N SER A 2 12.54 -15.10 -10.09
CA SER A 2 12.31 -13.80 -9.47
C SER A 2 11.24 -13.94 -8.37
N TRP A 3 11.32 -13.10 -7.36
CA TRP A 3 10.37 -13.08 -6.24
C TRP A 3 8.92 -12.91 -6.71
N THR A 4 8.69 -12.22 -7.81
CA THR A 4 7.39 -12.02 -8.45
C THR A 4 6.72 -13.33 -8.89
N GLU A 5 7.47 -14.37 -9.22
CA GLU A 5 6.92 -15.69 -9.59
C GLU A 5 6.50 -16.52 -8.36
N LYS A 6 7.08 -16.27 -7.18
CA LYS A 6 6.74 -17.01 -5.95
C LYS A 6 5.47 -16.52 -5.25
N VAL A 7 5.00 -15.31 -5.56
CA VAL A 7 3.86 -14.67 -4.88
C VAL A 7 2.52 -14.90 -5.58
N VAL A 8 2.54 -15.44 -6.80
CA VAL A 8 1.32 -15.69 -7.58
C VAL A 8 0.74 -17.06 -7.20
N GLY A 9 0.01 -17.10 -6.10
CA GLY A 9 -0.94 -18.17 -5.86
C GLY A 9 -2.08 -18.13 -6.89
N GLU A 10 -2.96 -19.13 -6.92
CA GLU A 10 -4.08 -19.25 -7.89
C GLU A 10 -4.94 -17.99 -7.93
N PHE A 11 -4.64 -17.10 -8.87
CA PHE A 11 -5.42 -15.90 -9.12
C PHE A 11 -6.57 -16.24 -10.07
N ARG A 12 -7.80 -16.29 -9.55
CA ARG A 12 -9.01 -16.52 -10.35
C ARG A 12 -9.62 -15.19 -10.78
N VAL A 13 -9.30 -14.76 -12.00
CA VAL A 13 -9.89 -13.56 -12.61
C VAL A 13 -11.40 -13.74 -12.82
N SER A 14 -12.16 -12.73 -12.44
CA SER A 14 -13.57 -12.62 -12.80
C SER A 14 -13.70 -11.78 -14.08
N PRO A 15 -14.07 -12.36 -15.22
CA PRO A 15 -14.21 -11.61 -16.47
C PRO A 15 -15.21 -10.45 -16.36
N TRP A 16 -16.32 -10.68 -15.68
CA TRP A 16 -17.37 -9.67 -15.50
C TRP A 16 -16.91 -8.49 -14.62
N ARG A 17 -16.17 -8.77 -13.54
CA ARG A 17 -15.60 -7.70 -12.71
C ARG A 17 -14.53 -6.91 -13.46
N THR A 18 -13.68 -7.60 -14.19
CA THR A 18 -12.64 -6.98 -15.02
C THR A 18 -13.22 -6.05 -16.07
N LEU A 19 -14.25 -6.49 -16.79
CA LEU A 19 -14.98 -5.65 -17.75
C LEU A 19 -15.64 -4.44 -17.09
N ALA A 20 -16.22 -4.63 -15.91
CA ALA A 20 -16.86 -3.55 -15.16
C ALA A 20 -15.89 -2.45 -14.72
N LEU A 21 -14.59 -2.70 -14.67
CA LEU A 21 -13.59 -1.70 -14.28
C LEU A 21 -13.11 -0.78 -15.43
N GLY A 22 -13.62 -0.99 -16.66
CA GLY A 22 -13.44 -0.05 -17.77
C GLY A 22 -12.05 -0.03 -18.44
N HIS A 23 -11.13 -0.89 -18.00
CA HIS A 23 -9.77 -0.99 -18.57
C HIS A 23 -9.44 -2.45 -18.92
N PRO A 24 -10.04 -3.01 -20.00
CA PRO A 24 -9.84 -4.40 -20.34
C PRO A 24 -8.36 -4.72 -20.60
N GLY A 25 -7.88 -5.80 -19.98
CA GLY A 25 -6.49 -6.25 -20.06
C GLY A 25 -5.48 -5.47 -19.21
N ARG A 26 -5.87 -4.34 -18.65
CA ARG A 26 -4.99 -3.52 -17.80
C ARG A 26 -5.35 -3.60 -16.31
N ILE A 27 -6.63 -3.79 -15.99
CA ILE A 27 -7.09 -4.03 -14.63
C ILE A 27 -7.74 -5.41 -14.60
N THR A 28 -7.33 -6.26 -13.67
CA THR A 28 -7.93 -7.56 -13.45
C THR A 28 -8.32 -7.70 -11.98
N ALA A 29 -9.47 -8.29 -11.70
CA ALA A 29 -9.97 -8.43 -10.34
C ALA A 29 -10.53 -9.83 -10.07
N SER A 30 -10.33 -10.33 -8.85
CA SER A 30 -11.04 -11.51 -8.36
C SER A 30 -12.52 -11.21 -8.16
N ARG A 31 -13.35 -12.26 -8.12
CA ARG A 31 -14.81 -12.12 -7.97
C ARG A 31 -15.26 -11.45 -6.68
N HIS A 32 -14.44 -11.50 -5.64
CA HIS A 32 -14.75 -11.00 -4.30
C HIS A 32 -14.22 -9.58 -4.07
N PHE A 33 -13.48 -9.01 -5.02
CA PHE A 33 -12.94 -7.66 -4.90
C PHE A 33 -13.96 -6.63 -5.37
N ARG A 34 -14.18 -5.58 -4.56
CA ARG A 34 -15.08 -4.46 -4.87
C ARG A 34 -14.26 -3.19 -5.09
N VAL A 35 -14.63 -2.42 -6.10
CA VAL A 35 -14.10 -1.08 -6.34
C VAL A 35 -15.28 -0.12 -6.44
N CYS A 36 -15.29 0.88 -5.56
CA CYS A 36 -16.23 2.00 -5.60
C CYS A 36 -15.55 3.17 -6.29
N HIS A 37 -16.28 3.88 -7.17
CA HIS A 37 -15.81 5.05 -7.91
C HIS A 37 -14.54 4.76 -8.76
N ARG A 38 -14.65 3.73 -9.58
CA ARG A 38 -13.57 3.26 -10.48
C ARG A 38 -12.97 4.34 -11.39
N ASP A 39 -13.74 5.39 -11.67
CA ASP A 39 -13.34 6.49 -12.54
C ASP A 39 -12.18 7.32 -11.94
N HIS A 40 -11.85 7.09 -10.68
CA HIS A 40 -10.70 7.63 -10.00
C HIS A 40 -9.41 6.77 -10.13
N ILE A 41 -9.46 5.65 -10.88
CA ILE A 41 -8.23 4.89 -11.18
C ILE A 41 -7.52 5.54 -12.35
N ARG A 42 -6.30 6.00 -12.13
CA ARG A 42 -5.41 6.60 -13.11
C ARG A 42 -4.25 5.66 -13.43
N LEU A 43 -4.18 5.18 -14.65
CA LEU A 43 -3.05 4.39 -15.15
C LEU A 43 -2.09 5.34 -15.88
N ALA A 44 -1.07 5.83 -15.17
CA ALA A 44 -0.18 6.90 -15.63
C ALA A 44 0.66 6.53 -16.87
N THR A 45 0.90 5.22 -17.09
CA THR A 45 1.67 4.74 -18.25
C THR A 45 0.87 3.73 -19.07
N PRO A 46 1.17 3.55 -20.38
CA PRO A 46 0.52 2.51 -21.19
C PRO A 46 0.78 1.07 -20.70
N SER A 47 1.90 0.84 -20.01
CA SER A 47 2.28 -0.44 -19.43
C SER A 47 1.66 -0.71 -18.07
N ALA A 48 1.13 0.30 -17.37
CA ALA A 48 0.57 0.14 -16.03
C ALA A 48 -0.56 -0.90 -16.00
N ARG A 49 -0.50 -1.76 -15.00
CA ARG A 49 -1.45 -2.87 -14.76
C ARG A 49 -1.83 -2.92 -13.29
N LEU A 50 -3.07 -3.27 -13.01
CA LEU A 50 -3.57 -3.50 -11.65
C LEU A 50 -4.17 -4.89 -11.54
N ARG A 51 -3.70 -5.67 -10.56
CA ARG A 51 -4.27 -6.97 -10.21
C ARG A 51 -4.85 -6.90 -8.81
N LEU A 52 -6.16 -7.13 -8.69
CA LEU A 52 -6.90 -7.04 -7.44
C LEU A 52 -7.34 -8.42 -6.95
N GLY A 53 -6.99 -8.76 -5.72
CA GLY A 53 -7.37 -10.01 -5.10
C GLY A 53 -6.41 -11.15 -5.40
N THR A 54 -5.12 -10.86 -5.53
CA THR A 54 -4.06 -11.87 -5.51
C THR A 54 -3.94 -12.48 -4.11
N HIS A 55 -3.53 -13.74 -4.01
CA HIS A 55 -3.27 -14.34 -2.71
C HIS A 55 -1.87 -14.96 -2.69
N ALA A 56 -1.19 -14.79 -1.58
CA ALA A 56 0.08 -15.40 -1.31
C ALA A 56 -0.08 -16.58 -0.32
N PHE A 57 0.90 -17.46 -0.30
CA PHE A 57 0.87 -18.67 0.50
C PHE A 57 0.50 -18.46 1.98
N GLY A 58 -0.44 -19.25 2.47
CA GLY A 58 -0.52 -19.67 3.87
C GLY A 58 -1.30 -18.77 4.83
N PHE A 59 -1.57 -17.50 4.52
CA PHE A 59 -2.18 -16.57 5.48
C PHE A 59 -3.50 -15.93 5.03
N ALA A 60 -3.95 -16.23 3.83
CA ALA A 60 -5.19 -15.68 3.32
C ALA A 60 -6.01 -16.76 2.61
N ARG A 61 -7.32 -16.67 2.73
CA ARG A 61 -8.25 -17.53 2.00
C ARG A 61 -8.55 -16.88 0.67
N GLY A 62 -8.54 -17.65 -0.41
CA GLY A 62 -8.79 -17.13 -1.76
C GLY A 62 -10.21 -16.58 -1.99
N ASP A 63 -11.12 -16.78 -1.04
CA ASP A 63 -12.49 -16.26 -1.03
C ASP A 63 -12.64 -14.96 -0.21
N GLU A 64 -11.59 -14.47 0.44
CA GLU A 64 -11.62 -13.19 1.13
C GLU A 64 -11.86 -12.05 0.16
N GLY A 65 -12.83 -11.20 0.51
CA GLY A 65 -13.17 -10.02 -0.26
C GLY A 65 -12.14 -8.91 -0.08
N GLY A 66 -12.06 -8.00 -1.03
CA GLY A 66 -11.32 -6.76 -0.88
C GLY A 66 -12.18 -5.56 -1.27
N LEU A 67 -11.82 -4.38 -0.79
CA LEU A 67 -12.52 -3.13 -1.05
C LEU A 67 -11.53 -2.01 -1.37
N LEU A 68 -11.71 -1.36 -2.52
CA LEU A 68 -11.16 -0.03 -2.79
C LEU A 68 -12.32 0.97 -2.82
N ARG A 69 -12.31 1.93 -1.92
CA ARG A 69 -13.20 3.09 -1.93
C ARG A 69 -12.40 4.31 -2.37
N LEU A 70 -12.70 4.82 -3.56
CA LEU A 70 -11.93 5.88 -4.21
C LEU A 70 -12.80 7.14 -4.35
N ASP A 71 -12.88 7.93 -3.29
CA ASP A 71 -13.49 9.27 -3.35
C ASP A 71 -12.46 10.29 -3.90
N GLY A 72 -11.16 9.97 -3.85
CA GLY A 72 -10.01 10.61 -4.49
C GLY A 72 -9.29 9.67 -5.46
N ASP A 73 -8.15 10.08 -5.99
CA ASP A 73 -7.46 9.39 -7.08
C ASP A 73 -6.51 8.27 -6.60
N LEU A 74 -6.59 7.12 -7.27
CA LEU A 74 -5.59 6.05 -7.21
C LEU A 74 -4.74 6.11 -8.48
N GLU A 75 -3.52 6.60 -8.38
CA GLU A 75 -2.57 6.71 -9.48
C GLU A 75 -1.58 5.55 -9.47
N LEU A 76 -1.47 4.85 -10.61
CA LEU A 76 -0.56 3.72 -10.79
C LEU A 76 0.46 4.05 -11.86
N ARG A 77 1.72 4.15 -11.47
CA ARG A 77 2.84 4.46 -12.38
C ARG A 77 3.34 3.22 -13.13
N GLY A 78 2.99 2.02 -12.65
CA GLY A 78 3.39 0.76 -13.27
C GLY A 78 2.52 -0.42 -12.87
N ASN A 79 3.13 -1.58 -12.70
CA ASN A 79 2.44 -2.83 -12.38
C ASN A 79 2.26 -2.97 -10.88
N VAL A 80 1.03 -3.04 -10.42
CA VAL A 80 0.68 -3.13 -9.00
C VAL A 80 -0.19 -4.37 -8.75
N GLN A 81 0.12 -5.09 -7.67
CA GLN A 81 -0.65 -6.24 -7.21
C GLN A 81 -1.18 -5.99 -5.81
N VAL A 82 -2.46 -6.28 -5.60
CA VAL A 82 -3.15 -6.09 -4.32
C VAL A 82 -3.74 -7.41 -3.87
N GLY A 83 -3.36 -7.84 -2.67
CA GLY A 83 -3.82 -9.08 -2.07
C GLY A 83 -5.30 -9.08 -1.70
N VAL A 84 -5.87 -10.27 -1.52
CA VAL A 84 -7.23 -10.44 -0.96
C VAL A 84 -7.32 -9.81 0.43
N GLY A 85 -8.53 -9.47 0.88
CA GLY A 85 -8.74 -8.85 2.19
C GLY A 85 -8.28 -7.40 2.31
N ALA A 86 -7.69 -6.81 1.26
CA ALA A 86 -7.28 -5.41 1.27
C ALA A 86 -8.48 -4.48 1.44
N ALA A 87 -8.33 -3.45 2.28
CA ALA A 87 -9.35 -2.44 2.51
C ALA A 87 -8.70 -1.05 2.45
N TRP A 88 -8.90 -0.37 1.31
CA TRP A 88 -8.28 0.92 1.03
C TRP A 88 -9.34 2.00 0.83
N THR A 89 -9.12 3.15 1.42
CA THR A 89 -9.94 4.35 1.21
C THR A 89 -9.03 5.49 0.78
N VAL A 90 -9.39 6.15 -0.32
CA VAL A 90 -8.78 7.40 -0.75
C VAL A 90 -9.85 8.49 -0.66
N GLY A 91 -9.60 9.48 0.18
CA GLY A 91 -10.53 10.57 0.44
C GLY A 91 -10.61 11.59 -0.69
N GLU A 92 -11.66 12.39 -0.70
CA GLU A 92 -11.85 13.46 -1.67
C GLU A 92 -10.65 14.43 -1.68
N GLY A 93 -10.13 14.73 -2.87
CA GLY A 93 -8.97 15.58 -3.05
C GLY A 93 -7.63 14.95 -2.71
N ALA A 94 -7.60 13.74 -2.13
CA ALA A 94 -6.37 13.01 -1.87
C ALA A 94 -5.95 12.13 -3.06
N THR A 95 -4.66 11.78 -3.08
CA THR A 95 -4.09 10.86 -4.07
C THR A 95 -3.30 9.76 -3.37
N LEU A 96 -3.57 8.51 -3.74
CA LEU A 96 -2.71 7.37 -3.46
C LEU A 96 -1.92 7.05 -4.73
N SER A 97 -0.64 7.41 -4.75
CA SER A 97 0.26 7.17 -5.89
C SER A 97 1.16 5.97 -5.60
N ILE A 98 1.22 4.99 -6.52
CA ILE A 98 1.97 3.75 -6.35
C ILE A 98 2.85 3.51 -7.58
N GLY A 99 4.12 3.20 -7.31
CA GLY A 99 5.16 2.93 -8.29
C GLY A 99 5.03 1.57 -8.99
N ASP A 100 5.96 1.33 -9.91
CA ASP A 100 6.03 0.08 -10.68
C ASP A 100 6.51 -1.09 -9.81
N ARG A 101 6.10 -2.30 -10.15
CA ARG A 101 6.49 -3.57 -9.50
C ARG A 101 6.26 -3.62 -7.99
N THR A 102 5.39 -2.75 -7.48
CA THR A 102 5.00 -2.74 -6.06
C THR A 102 3.85 -3.72 -5.82
N TYR A 103 3.97 -4.50 -4.74
CA TYR A 103 2.91 -5.43 -4.37
C TYR A 103 2.50 -5.30 -2.91
N PHE A 104 1.23 -5.56 -2.68
CA PHE A 104 0.62 -5.59 -1.36
C PHE A 104 0.13 -7.01 -1.08
N SER A 105 0.65 -7.60 -0.03
CA SER A 105 0.17 -8.89 0.49
C SER A 105 -1.26 -8.78 1.04
N PRO A 106 -1.92 -9.88 1.37
CA PRO A 106 -3.28 -9.87 1.88
C PRO A 106 -3.51 -9.00 3.11
N SER A 107 -4.75 -8.52 3.24
CA SER A 107 -5.26 -7.80 4.43
C SER A 107 -4.61 -6.46 4.72
N THR A 108 -3.98 -5.82 3.73
CA THR A 108 -3.46 -4.46 3.90
C THR A 108 -4.58 -3.42 4.05
N ARG A 109 -4.37 -2.43 4.90
CA ARG A 109 -5.30 -1.32 5.13
C ARG A 109 -4.63 0.00 4.80
N ILE A 110 -5.29 0.80 3.96
CA ILE A 110 -4.81 2.13 3.59
C ILE A 110 -5.93 3.14 3.79
N VAL A 111 -5.60 4.20 4.51
CA VAL A 111 -6.43 5.40 4.63
C VAL A 111 -5.57 6.56 4.14
N ALA A 112 -5.91 7.08 2.95
CA ALA A 112 -5.24 8.19 2.30
C ALA A 112 -6.22 9.37 2.21
N MET A 113 -6.17 10.25 3.18
CA MET A 113 -7.00 11.46 3.26
C MET A 113 -6.18 12.73 2.94
N ASN A 114 -4.86 12.66 3.08
CA ASN A 114 -3.93 13.76 2.86
C ASN A 114 -2.95 13.48 1.70
N GLY A 115 -2.84 12.20 1.34
CA GLY A 115 -1.99 11.72 0.26
C GLY A 115 -0.94 10.72 0.72
N ILE A 116 -0.81 9.64 -0.03
CA ILE A 116 0.22 8.62 0.22
C ILE A 116 0.96 8.36 -1.09
N THR A 117 2.28 8.47 -1.04
CA THR A 117 3.15 8.12 -2.17
C THR A 117 3.99 6.91 -1.81
N ILE A 118 4.02 5.91 -2.68
CA ILE A 118 4.81 4.68 -2.56
C ILE A 118 5.63 4.52 -3.83
N GLY A 119 6.92 4.27 -3.68
CA GLY A 119 7.88 4.14 -4.75
C GLY A 119 7.75 2.84 -5.55
N ASP A 120 8.74 2.60 -6.40
CA ASP A 120 8.87 1.41 -7.22
C ASP A 120 9.44 0.24 -6.40
N ASP A 121 9.24 -1.01 -6.86
CA ASP A 121 9.83 -2.23 -6.29
C ASP A 121 9.54 -2.46 -4.80
N CYS A 122 8.45 -1.91 -4.26
CA CYS A 122 8.11 -2.05 -2.86
C CYS A 122 7.38 -3.36 -2.55
N ALA A 123 7.70 -3.93 -1.37
CA ALA A 123 7.07 -5.13 -0.83
C ALA A 123 6.30 -4.80 0.45
N ILE A 124 4.97 -4.75 0.37
CA ILE A 124 4.11 -4.48 1.53
C ILE A 124 3.51 -5.79 2.02
N SER A 125 3.92 -6.22 3.22
CA SER A 125 3.53 -7.52 3.78
C SER A 125 2.10 -7.53 4.34
N TRP A 126 1.69 -8.69 4.90
CA TRP A 126 0.34 -8.92 5.44
C TRP A 126 0.00 -7.99 6.59
N ASP A 127 -1.27 -7.59 6.66
CA ASP A 127 -1.84 -6.78 7.75
C ASP A 127 -1.13 -5.44 7.98
N VAL A 128 -0.37 -4.94 7.01
CA VAL A 128 0.23 -3.60 7.09
C VAL A 128 -0.86 -2.54 7.03
N GLN A 129 -0.69 -1.49 7.82
CA GLN A 129 -1.57 -0.32 7.85
C GLN A 129 -0.78 0.93 7.46
N LEU A 130 -1.33 1.71 6.53
CA LEU A 130 -0.84 3.05 6.16
C LEU A 130 -1.96 4.05 6.45
N LEU A 131 -1.77 4.92 7.43
CA LEU A 131 -2.81 5.81 7.95
C LEU A 131 -2.26 7.25 8.00
N ASP A 132 -2.70 8.09 7.08
CA ASP A 132 -2.26 9.48 7.00
C ASP A 132 -3.18 10.47 7.72
N GLU A 133 -4.19 9.96 8.44
CA GLU A 133 -5.21 10.75 9.13
C GLU A 133 -5.62 10.10 10.46
N ASP A 134 -5.73 10.90 11.51
CA ASP A 134 -6.19 10.45 12.84
C ASP A 134 -7.70 10.61 13.05
N PHE A 135 -8.38 11.40 12.22
CA PHE A 135 -9.81 11.75 12.31
C PHE A 135 -10.25 12.50 13.58
N HIS A 136 -9.36 12.68 14.52
CA HIS A 136 -9.64 13.35 15.80
C HIS A 136 -8.60 14.41 16.08
N GLU A 137 -9.04 15.58 16.55
CA GLU A 137 -8.14 16.63 17.02
C GLU A 137 -7.46 16.22 18.32
N VAL A 138 -6.16 16.46 18.39
CA VAL A 138 -5.36 16.31 19.59
C VAL A 138 -4.83 17.68 19.99
N ILE A 139 -5.07 18.10 21.23
CA ILE A 139 -4.60 19.35 21.78
C ILE A 139 -3.48 19.04 22.78
N ILE A 140 -2.28 19.60 22.55
CA ILE A 140 -1.14 19.45 23.44
C ILE A 140 -0.70 20.85 23.90
N ASP A 141 -0.73 21.08 25.19
CA ASP A 141 -0.36 22.37 25.82
C ASP A 141 -1.14 23.57 25.25
N GLY A 142 -2.38 23.35 24.81
CA GLY A 142 -3.24 24.37 24.22
C GLY A 142 -3.13 24.51 22.70
N ASP A 143 -2.18 23.83 22.06
CA ASP A 143 -1.98 23.83 20.62
C ASP A 143 -2.71 22.66 19.94
N VAL A 144 -3.56 22.95 18.96
CA VAL A 144 -4.22 21.94 18.13
C VAL A 144 -3.19 21.32 17.18
N ARG A 145 -3.04 20.01 17.21
CA ARG A 145 -2.17 19.27 16.31
C ARG A 145 -2.90 18.92 15.01
N PRO A 146 -2.24 18.96 13.85
CA PRO A 146 -2.82 18.54 12.59
C PRO A 146 -3.37 17.12 12.69
N THR A 147 -4.61 16.89 12.24
CA THR A 147 -5.25 15.57 12.22
C THR A 147 -4.58 14.65 11.20
N GLY A 148 -4.09 15.20 10.08
CA GLY A 148 -3.49 14.47 8.99
C GLY A 148 -2.20 15.08 8.48
N ALA A 149 -1.39 14.25 7.81
CA ALA A 149 -0.21 14.64 7.06
C ALA A 149 0.18 13.54 6.07
N PRO A 150 0.68 13.85 4.88
CA PRO A 150 0.98 12.86 3.86
C PRO A 150 2.07 11.87 4.30
N ILE A 151 2.01 10.65 3.75
CA ILE A 151 3.01 9.60 3.92
C ILE A 151 3.82 9.48 2.63
N THR A 152 5.14 9.38 2.77
CA THR A 152 6.05 9.12 1.65
C THR A 152 6.88 7.87 1.92
N ILE A 153 6.84 6.92 1.00
CA ILE A 153 7.63 5.69 1.00
C ILE A 153 8.44 5.67 -0.28
N GLY A 154 9.75 5.57 -0.17
CA GLY A 154 10.70 5.56 -1.28
C GLY A 154 10.65 4.29 -2.10
N ASP A 155 11.64 4.11 -2.97
CA ASP A 155 11.79 2.94 -3.82
C ASP A 155 12.40 1.76 -3.05
N HIS A 156 12.07 0.54 -3.48
CA HIS A 156 12.65 -0.68 -2.93
C HIS A 156 12.53 -0.77 -1.39
N VAL A 157 11.35 -0.45 -0.88
CA VAL A 157 11.06 -0.53 0.56
C VAL A 157 10.30 -1.80 0.89
N TRP A 158 10.79 -2.55 1.88
CA TRP A 158 10.09 -3.69 2.44
C TRP A 158 9.42 -3.34 3.77
N ILE A 159 8.10 -3.41 3.83
CA ILE A 159 7.35 -3.23 5.07
C ILE A 159 6.88 -4.60 5.57
N GLY A 160 7.44 -5.00 6.71
CA GLY A 160 7.13 -6.27 7.37
C GLY A 160 5.70 -6.34 7.92
N SER A 161 5.21 -7.56 8.09
CA SER A 161 3.82 -7.84 8.49
C SER A 161 3.40 -7.12 9.75
N ARG A 162 2.16 -6.63 9.79
CA ARG A 162 1.55 -5.91 10.92
C ARG A 162 2.27 -4.60 11.29
N ALA A 163 3.16 -4.10 10.45
CA ALA A 163 3.69 -2.76 10.67
C ALA A 163 2.60 -1.71 10.41
N THR A 164 2.69 -0.60 11.12
CA THR A 164 1.81 0.55 10.96
C THR A 164 2.65 1.77 10.60
N VAL A 165 2.31 2.45 9.51
CA VAL A 165 2.93 3.71 9.11
C VAL A 165 1.90 4.81 9.32
N LEU A 166 2.25 5.77 10.16
CA LEU A 166 1.36 6.86 10.56
C LEU A 166 1.63 8.14 9.77
N LYS A 167 0.69 9.07 9.84
CA LYS A 167 0.73 10.38 9.21
C LYS A 167 2.07 11.08 9.34
N GLY A 168 2.50 11.78 8.28
CA GLY A 168 3.75 12.52 8.23
C GLY A 168 5.02 11.67 8.20
N SER A 169 4.89 10.35 8.07
CA SER A 169 6.06 9.47 7.97
C SER A 169 6.72 9.57 6.59
N VAL A 170 8.05 9.60 6.63
CA VAL A 170 8.90 9.49 5.44
C VAL A 170 9.84 8.30 5.64
N ILE A 171 9.79 7.35 4.71
CA ILE A 171 10.65 6.16 4.68
C ILE A 171 11.51 6.25 3.42
N PRO A 172 12.83 6.36 3.54
CA PRO A 172 13.73 6.48 2.38
C PRO A 172 13.87 5.14 1.63
N ASP A 173 14.47 5.23 0.45
CA ASP A 173 14.75 4.09 -0.42
C ASP A 173 15.55 2.98 0.31
N ASP A 174 15.47 1.76 -0.21
CA ASP A 174 16.21 0.59 0.28
C ASP A 174 15.98 0.25 1.76
N THR A 175 14.91 0.74 2.36
CA THR A 175 14.62 0.56 3.78
C THR A 175 13.78 -0.69 4.03
N SER A 176 14.09 -1.41 5.11
CA SER A 176 13.26 -2.49 5.62
C SER A 176 12.60 -2.07 6.93
N VAL A 177 11.28 -2.20 7.03
CA VAL A 177 10.51 -1.99 8.26
C VAL A 177 10.21 -3.34 8.89
N ALA A 178 10.65 -3.55 10.12
CA ALA A 178 10.44 -4.82 10.82
C ALA A 178 8.95 -5.08 11.10
N SER A 179 8.57 -6.36 11.16
CA SER A 179 7.21 -6.76 11.49
C SER A 179 6.76 -6.18 12.83
N GLY A 180 5.53 -5.65 12.87
CA GLY A 180 4.94 -5.05 14.06
C GLY A 180 5.52 -3.68 14.46
N ALA A 181 6.40 -3.08 13.67
CA ALA A 181 6.91 -1.75 13.93
C ALA A 181 5.84 -0.66 13.73
N VAL A 182 5.93 0.42 14.50
CA VAL A 182 5.09 1.63 14.33
C VAL A 182 5.98 2.77 13.87
N VAL A 183 5.89 3.11 12.59
CA VAL A 183 6.63 4.21 11.98
C VAL A 183 5.83 5.50 12.15
N ALA A 184 6.39 6.46 12.87
CA ALA A 184 5.78 7.75 13.18
C ALA A 184 6.87 8.83 13.15
N GLY A 185 7.38 9.17 11.97
CA GLY A 185 8.41 10.20 11.81
C GLY A 185 9.13 10.15 10.48
N VAL A 186 10.06 11.08 10.33
CA VAL A 186 10.85 11.26 9.11
C VAL A 186 12.20 10.56 9.26
N PHE A 187 12.46 9.61 8.37
CA PHE A 187 13.75 8.93 8.24
C PHE A 187 14.39 9.37 6.92
N THR A 188 15.69 9.59 6.93
CA THR A 188 16.41 10.16 5.76
C THR A 188 17.57 9.29 5.29
N GLU A 189 17.92 8.25 6.05
CA GLU A 189 19.07 7.39 5.76
C GLU A 189 18.58 6.11 5.03
N PRO A 190 18.92 5.92 3.75
CA PRO A 190 18.55 4.72 3.01
C PRO A 190 19.34 3.49 3.47
N GLY A 191 18.92 2.30 3.04
CA GLY A 191 19.60 1.04 3.36
C GLY A 191 19.59 0.70 4.85
N THR A 192 18.49 1.02 5.55
CA THR A 192 18.36 0.81 6.99
C THR A 192 17.25 -0.18 7.35
N VAL A 193 17.29 -0.68 8.59
CA VAL A 193 16.17 -1.38 9.21
C VAL A 193 15.56 -0.49 10.28
N LEU A 194 14.25 -0.25 10.15
CA LEU A 194 13.42 0.42 11.14
C LEU A 194 12.68 -0.60 11.98
N ALA A 195 12.77 -0.53 13.30
CA ALA A 195 12.06 -1.45 14.19
C ALA A 195 11.64 -0.78 15.50
N GLY A 196 10.59 -1.32 16.11
CA GLY A 196 10.07 -0.88 17.40
C GLY A 196 8.79 -0.06 17.33
N CYS A 197 8.29 0.37 18.49
CA CYS A 197 7.12 1.22 18.68
C CYS A 197 7.46 2.29 19.74
N PRO A 198 7.74 3.54 19.34
CA PRO A 198 7.94 4.02 17.96
C PRO A 198 9.18 3.42 17.29
N ALA A 199 9.15 3.31 15.95
CA ALA A 199 10.25 2.77 15.17
C ALA A 199 11.50 3.66 15.24
N LYS A 200 12.66 3.01 15.26
CA LYS A 200 13.98 3.64 15.20
C LYS A 200 14.88 2.86 14.25
N VAL A 201 15.93 3.51 13.73
CA VAL A 201 16.99 2.82 12.97
C VAL A 201 17.73 1.85 13.90
N VAL A 202 17.63 0.55 13.62
CA VAL A 202 18.30 -0.51 14.41
C VAL A 202 19.46 -1.18 13.67
N ARG A 203 19.52 -1.06 12.34
CA ARG A 203 20.59 -1.55 11.48
C ARG A 203 20.82 -0.61 10.32
N ARG A 204 22.04 -0.61 9.79
CA ARG A 204 22.48 0.15 8.62
C ARG A 204 23.19 -0.75 7.64
N ASN A 205 23.35 -0.28 6.39
CA ASN A 205 23.99 -1.01 5.31
C ASN A 205 23.33 -2.38 5.07
N VAL A 206 22.00 -2.37 5.02
CA VAL A 206 21.18 -3.56 4.78
C VAL A 206 20.71 -3.55 3.35
N VAL A 207 20.81 -4.69 2.70
CA VAL A 207 20.22 -4.95 1.38
C VAL A 207 19.26 -6.11 1.55
N TRP A 208 18.04 -5.97 1.05
CA TRP A 208 17.07 -7.06 0.94
C TRP A 208 16.82 -7.36 -0.54
N THR A 209 16.48 -8.59 -0.90
CA THR A 209 16.31 -9.05 -2.30
C THR A 209 15.08 -9.95 -2.47
#